data_5c6d2671adc5770fe4ca3547d084367e
#
_entry.id   5c6d2671adc5770fe4ca3547d084367e
#
_cell.length_a   1.000
_cell.length_b   1.000
_cell.length_c   1.000
_cell.angle_alpha   90.00
_cell.angle_beta   90.00
_cell.angle_gamma   90.00
#
_symmetry.space_group_name_H-M   'P 1'
#
loop_
_entity.id
_entity.type
_entity.pdbx_description
1 polymer ?
#
loop_
_entity_poly.entity_id
_entity_poly.type
_entity_poly.pdbx_seq_one_letter_code
_entity_poly.pdbx_strand_id
1 'polypeptide(L)'
;CADPGIQYDTTINEWHTCPEAGRINASNPCSEYMFIDDTACNLASINLLQFKKDDSSFDIEAYEYTTRLWTLTLEISVMMAQFPSKEIAQRSYEYRTLGLGYANIGGLLMSWGIPYDSDQGRSICAALTAIMTGISYATSAEIAKELGSFPKYKENAQSMLKVIRNHKRASEGKTRGFENLSINPVPLLG
;
A
#
# COMPACT_ATOMS: atom_id res chain seq x y z
N CYS A 1 -1.31 -29.22 -6.25
CA CYS A 1 -1.40 -27.85 -6.73
C CYS A 1 0.00 -27.29 -6.95
N ALA A 2 0.17 -26.46 -7.92
CA ALA A 2 1.47 -25.84 -8.23
C ALA A 2 1.62 -24.43 -7.60
N ASP A 3 0.69 -24.02 -6.75
CA ASP A 3 0.63 -22.67 -6.19
C ASP A 3 0.12 -22.73 -4.72
N PRO A 4 0.88 -23.33 -3.80
CA PRO A 4 0.57 -23.27 -2.39
C PRO A 4 0.97 -21.91 -1.80
N GLY A 5 0.13 -21.36 -0.92
CA GLY A 5 0.43 -20.13 -0.17
C GLY A 5 0.39 -20.35 1.34
N ILE A 6 1.17 -19.57 2.08
CA ILE A 6 1.15 -19.54 3.55
C ILE A 6 0.78 -18.12 3.98
N GLN A 7 -0.19 -18.02 4.89
CA GLN A 7 -0.63 -16.75 5.47
C GLN A 7 -0.38 -16.76 6.98
N TYR A 8 0.27 -15.73 7.47
CA TYR A 8 0.56 -15.56 8.90
C TYR A 8 -0.57 -14.81 9.57
N ASP A 9 -1.62 -15.52 9.92
CA ASP A 9 -2.91 -14.98 10.39
C ASP A 9 -2.78 -13.95 11.52
N THR A 10 -2.00 -14.23 12.56
CA THR A 10 -1.82 -13.31 13.69
C THR A 10 -1.17 -12.01 13.23
N THR A 11 -0.05 -12.10 12.52
CA THR A 11 0.69 -10.93 12.02
C THR A 11 -0.17 -10.07 11.08
N ILE A 12 -0.89 -10.71 10.14
CA ILE A 12 -1.77 -9.99 9.20
C ILE A 12 -2.84 -9.20 9.96
N ASN A 13 -3.48 -9.81 10.95
CA ASN A 13 -4.54 -9.16 11.70
C ASN A 13 -4.02 -8.12 12.71
N GLU A 14 -2.78 -8.18 13.15
CA GLU A 14 -2.15 -7.10 13.94
C GLU A 14 -1.96 -5.82 13.13
N TRP A 15 -1.75 -5.96 11.81
CA TRP A 15 -1.63 -4.85 10.85
C TRP A 15 -2.96 -4.47 10.18
N HIS A 16 -4.07 -5.07 10.61
CA HIS A 16 -5.38 -4.77 10.05
C HIS A 16 -5.82 -3.34 10.39
N THR A 17 -6.19 -2.56 9.37
CA THR A 17 -6.62 -1.16 9.53
C THR A 17 -8.07 -1.02 9.97
N CYS A 18 -8.91 -2.02 9.68
CA CYS A 18 -10.35 -1.97 9.93
C CYS A 18 -10.89 -3.22 10.68
N PRO A 19 -10.37 -3.55 11.88
CA PRO A 19 -10.74 -4.78 12.59
C PRO A 19 -12.20 -4.80 13.07
N GLU A 20 -12.86 -3.65 13.24
CA GLU A 20 -14.28 -3.58 13.57
C GLU A 20 -15.18 -4.07 12.41
N ALA A 21 -14.63 -4.18 11.21
CA ALA A 21 -15.31 -4.73 10.04
C ALA A 21 -15.35 -6.26 10.03
N GLY A 22 -14.51 -6.90 10.81
CA GLY A 22 -14.30 -8.34 10.84
C GLY A 22 -12.82 -8.69 10.71
N ARG A 23 -12.53 -9.98 10.66
CA ARG A 23 -11.18 -10.53 10.57
C ARG A 23 -10.75 -10.67 9.11
N ILE A 24 -9.48 -10.51 8.84
CA ILE A 24 -8.87 -10.92 7.57
C ILE A 24 -8.71 -12.43 7.61
N ASN A 25 -9.41 -13.13 6.72
CA ASN A 25 -9.42 -14.60 6.64
C ASN A 25 -8.50 -15.15 5.56
N ALA A 26 -8.32 -14.38 4.47
CA ALA A 26 -7.52 -14.77 3.31
C ALA A 26 -7.02 -13.53 2.58
N SER A 27 -6.12 -13.77 1.61
CA SER A 27 -5.68 -12.76 0.65
C SER A 27 -6.27 -13.02 -0.73
N ASN A 28 -6.04 -12.07 -1.65
CA ASN A 28 -6.15 -12.34 -3.08
C ASN A 28 -5.03 -13.31 -3.54
N PRO A 29 -5.09 -13.86 -4.77
CA PRO A 29 -4.13 -14.87 -5.24
C PRO A 29 -2.65 -14.46 -5.14
N CYS A 30 -2.34 -13.20 -5.41
CA CYS A 30 -0.95 -12.69 -5.38
C CYS A 30 -0.51 -12.22 -3.98
N SER A 31 -1.39 -12.25 -2.98
CA SER A 31 -1.12 -11.92 -1.56
C SER A 31 -0.78 -10.45 -1.28
N GLU A 32 -1.04 -9.54 -2.21
CA GLU A 32 -0.86 -8.10 -1.98
C GLU A 32 -2.06 -7.44 -1.27
N TYR A 33 -3.23 -8.07 -1.30
CA TYR A 33 -4.45 -7.51 -0.72
C TYR A 33 -4.89 -8.32 0.49
N MET A 34 -4.60 -7.78 1.67
CA MET A 34 -4.94 -8.34 2.97
C MET A 34 -6.06 -7.50 3.58
N PHE A 35 -7.31 -7.88 3.32
CA PHE A 35 -8.47 -7.18 3.83
C PHE A 35 -9.64 -8.13 4.10
N ILE A 36 -10.78 -7.59 4.51
CA ILE A 36 -11.98 -8.37 4.82
C ILE A 36 -12.63 -8.97 3.58
N ASP A 37 -13.38 -10.03 3.77
CA ASP A 37 -14.13 -10.71 2.71
C ASP A 37 -15.15 -9.77 2.04
N ASP A 38 -15.57 -10.12 0.83
CA ASP A 38 -16.53 -9.37 0.01
C ASP A 38 -16.13 -7.92 -0.26
N THR A 39 -14.84 -7.69 -0.48
CA THR A 39 -14.30 -6.40 -0.92
C THR A 39 -13.56 -6.55 -2.24
N ALA A 40 -13.33 -5.44 -2.92
CA ALA A 40 -12.54 -5.42 -4.14
C ALA A 40 -11.36 -4.46 -4.01
N CYS A 41 -10.25 -4.81 -4.64
CA CYS A 41 -9.08 -3.96 -4.76
C CYS A 41 -9.08 -3.31 -6.14
N ASN A 42 -9.19 -1.99 -6.16
CA ASN A 42 -9.10 -1.19 -7.38
C ASN A 42 -7.63 -0.91 -7.69
N LEU A 43 -7.13 -1.36 -8.84
CA LEU A 43 -5.69 -1.49 -9.09
C LEU A 43 -5.15 -0.50 -10.11
N ALA A 44 -3.95 0.02 -9.83
CA ALA A 44 -3.08 0.67 -10.80
C ALA A 44 -1.60 0.36 -10.50
N SER A 45 -0.76 0.41 -11.54
CA SER A 45 0.69 0.23 -11.38
C SER A 45 1.45 1.29 -12.17
N ILE A 46 2.38 1.97 -11.51
CA ILE A 46 3.24 3.00 -12.10
C ILE A 46 4.48 2.36 -12.69
N ASN A 47 4.81 2.67 -13.93
CA ASN A 47 6.03 2.17 -14.57
C ASN A 47 7.24 3.00 -14.14
N LEU A 48 8.09 2.46 -13.28
CA LEU A 48 9.26 3.15 -12.71
C LEU A 48 10.29 3.62 -13.75
N LEU A 49 10.42 2.92 -14.90
CA LEU A 49 11.35 3.31 -15.94
C LEU A 49 11.06 4.69 -16.55
N GLN A 50 9.82 5.18 -16.44
CA GLN A 50 9.44 6.50 -16.95
C GLN A 50 10.00 7.67 -16.13
N PHE A 51 10.54 7.40 -14.95
CA PHE A 51 11.11 8.39 -14.04
C PHE A 51 12.65 8.37 -14.03
N LYS A 52 13.27 7.49 -14.81
CA LYS A 52 14.72 7.50 -15.02
C LYS A 52 15.07 8.61 -16.00
N LYS A 53 15.93 9.54 -15.58
CA LYS A 53 16.46 10.62 -16.43
C LYS A 53 17.68 10.16 -17.24
N ASP A 54 18.05 10.94 -18.24
CA ASP A 54 19.21 10.66 -19.10
C ASP A 54 20.53 10.65 -18.32
N ASP A 55 20.64 11.44 -17.26
CA ASP A 55 21.79 11.47 -16.36
C ASP A 55 21.82 10.29 -15.35
N SER A 56 20.94 9.32 -15.55
CA SER A 56 20.72 8.17 -14.66
C SER A 56 20.17 8.51 -13.27
N SER A 57 19.78 9.73 -12.98
CA SER A 57 19.03 10.07 -11.76
C SER A 57 17.57 9.60 -11.87
N PHE A 58 16.88 9.59 -10.73
CA PHE A 58 15.45 9.30 -10.67
C PHE A 58 14.66 10.59 -10.44
N ASP A 59 13.60 10.80 -11.20
CA ASP A 59 12.71 11.96 -11.07
C ASP A 59 11.72 11.77 -9.93
N ILE A 60 12.16 12.09 -8.71
CA ILE A 60 11.36 11.94 -7.50
C ILE A 60 10.11 12.83 -7.57
N GLU A 61 10.24 14.06 -8.03
CA GLU A 61 9.13 15.03 -8.09
C GLU A 61 8.02 14.53 -9.03
N ALA A 62 8.38 14.08 -10.22
CA ALA A 62 7.43 13.49 -11.16
C ALA A 62 6.80 12.21 -10.62
N TYR A 63 7.55 11.40 -9.88
CA TYR A 63 7.05 10.18 -9.25
C TYR A 63 6.03 10.49 -8.12
N GLU A 64 6.32 11.47 -7.27
CA GLU A 64 5.42 11.94 -6.22
C GLU A 64 4.12 12.49 -6.83
N TYR A 65 4.23 13.35 -7.85
CA TYR A 65 3.08 13.90 -8.55
C TYR A 65 2.21 12.79 -9.18
N THR A 66 2.86 11.82 -9.85
CA THR A 66 2.16 10.70 -10.48
C THR A 66 1.47 9.81 -9.44
N THR A 67 2.11 9.56 -8.31
CA THR A 67 1.52 8.80 -7.20
C THR A 67 0.26 9.50 -6.67
N ARG A 68 0.33 10.82 -6.48
CA ARG A 68 -0.82 11.64 -6.07
C ARG A 68 -1.96 11.55 -7.09
N LEU A 69 -1.64 11.71 -8.37
CA LEU A 69 -2.63 11.67 -9.44
C LEU A 69 -3.33 10.30 -9.53
N TRP A 70 -2.57 9.21 -9.43
CA TRP A 70 -3.13 7.87 -9.46
C TRP A 70 -3.95 7.55 -8.20
N THR A 71 -3.56 8.05 -7.04
CA THR A 71 -4.38 7.91 -5.81
C THR A 71 -5.75 8.55 -6.01
N LEU A 72 -5.79 9.76 -6.56
CA LEU A 72 -7.03 10.45 -6.87
C LEU A 72 -7.85 9.72 -7.95
N THR A 73 -7.18 9.24 -9.00
CA THR A 73 -7.83 8.48 -10.08
C THR A 73 -8.47 7.19 -9.56
N LEU A 74 -7.78 6.45 -8.72
CA LEU A 74 -8.30 5.24 -8.10
C LEU A 74 -9.50 5.53 -7.20
N GLU A 75 -9.44 6.60 -6.42
CA GLU A 75 -10.55 7.03 -5.56
C GLU A 75 -11.80 7.36 -6.37
N ILE A 76 -11.66 8.07 -7.48
CA ILE A 76 -12.77 8.36 -8.40
C ILE A 76 -13.31 7.07 -9.02
N SER A 77 -12.44 6.17 -9.45
CA SER A 77 -12.85 4.94 -10.12
C SER A 77 -13.57 3.94 -9.21
N VAL A 78 -13.31 3.94 -7.90
CA VAL A 78 -14.12 3.16 -6.94
C VAL A 78 -15.60 3.55 -7.00
N MET A 79 -15.91 4.84 -7.15
CA MET A 79 -17.29 5.33 -7.26
C MET A 79 -17.97 4.93 -8.58
N MET A 80 -17.18 4.69 -9.64
CA MET A 80 -17.67 4.42 -10.98
C MET A 80 -17.63 2.92 -11.33
N ALA A 81 -17.02 2.10 -10.50
CA ALA A 81 -16.83 0.68 -10.75
C ALA A 81 -18.16 -0.09 -10.66
N GLN A 82 -18.25 -1.14 -11.47
CA GLN A 82 -19.30 -2.14 -11.36
C GLN A 82 -18.73 -3.38 -10.67
N PHE A 83 -19.47 -3.90 -9.71
CA PHE A 83 -19.04 -5.04 -8.89
C PHE A 83 -19.95 -6.26 -9.16
N PRO A 84 -19.43 -7.50 -8.99
CA PRO A 84 -20.17 -8.70 -9.31
C PRO A 84 -21.35 -9.01 -8.36
N SER A 85 -21.34 -8.45 -7.15
CA SER A 85 -22.45 -8.60 -6.20
C SER A 85 -22.73 -7.30 -5.47
N LYS A 86 -23.92 -7.23 -4.83
CA LYS A 86 -24.31 -6.06 -4.01
C LYS A 86 -23.45 -5.93 -2.75
N GLU A 87 -23.08 -7.03 -2.15
CA GLU A 87 -22.23 -7.08 -0.94
C GLU A 87 -20.86 -6.49 -1.24
N ILE A 88 -20.24 -6.89 -2.35
CA ILE A 88 -18.95 -6.36 -2.79
C ILE A 88 -19.06 -4.87 -3.13
N ALA A 89 -20.12 -4.46 -3.82
CA ALA A 89 -20.36 -3.05 -4.14
C ALA A 89 -20.50 -2.20 -2.87
N GLN A 90 -21.29 -2.67 -1.90
CA GLN A 90 -21.50 -1.97 -0.64
C GLN A 90 -20.20 -1.84 0.16
N ARG A 91 -19.49 -2.94 0.38
CA ARG A 91 -18.24 -2.93 1.15
C ARG A 91 -17.13 -2.15 0.44
N SER A 92 -17.02 -2.24 -0.88
CA SER A 92 -16.08 -1.42 -1.64
C SER A 92 -16.34 0.08 -1.49
N TYR A 93 -17.60 0.49 -1.45
CA TYR A 93 -17.99 1.86 -1.15
C TYR A 93 -17.69 2.25 0.31
N GLU A 94 -18.02 1.39 1.25
CA GLU A 94 -17.87 1.66 2.69
C GLU A 94 -16.41 1.80 3.13
N TYR A 95 -15.49 1.01 2.54
CA TYR A 95 -14.07 0.97 2.93
C TYR A 95 -13.12 1.60 1.93
N ARG A 96 -13.52 1.73 0.67
CA ARG A 96 -12.80 2.44 -0.42
C ARG A 96 -11.34 2.06 -0.55
N THR A 97 -11.07 0.75 -0.58
CA THR A 97 -9.71 0.22 -0.68
C THR A 97 -9.12 0.44 -2.07
N LEU A 98 -7.89 0.97 -2.12
CA LEU A 98 -7.15 1.29 -3.33
C LEU A 98 -5.87 0.45 -3.39
N GLY A 99 -5.56 -0.10 -4.56
CA GLY A 99 -4.37 -0.88 -4.83
C GLY A 99 -3.41 -0.16 -5.78
N LEU A 100 -2.53 0.70 -5.26
CA LEU A 100 -1.50 1.36 -6.05
C LEU A 100 -0.16 0.68 -5.85
N GLY A 101 0.45 0.24 -6.96
CA GLY A 101 1.76 -0.37 -6.97
C GLY A 101 2.65 0.20 -8.07
N TYR A 102 3.75 -0.48 -8.34
CA TYR A 102 4.65 -0.14 -9.44
C TYR A 102 5.15 -1.39 -10.17
N ALA A 103 5.59 -1.18 -11.39
CA ALA A 103 6.21 -2.18 -12.25
C ALA A 103 7.62 -1.74 -12.65
N ASN A 104 8.42 -2.70 -13.15
CA ASN A 104 9.76 -2.45 -13.70
C ASN A 104 10.85 -2.06 -12.69
N ILE A 105 10.73 -2.41 -11.40
CA ILE A 105 11.84 -2.24 -10.45
C ILE A 105 13.08 -3.02 -10.92
N GLY A 106 12.92 -4.25 -11.40
CA GLY A 106 14.02 -5.04 -11.96
C GLY A 106 14.66 -4.38 -13.18
N GLY A 107 13.85 -3.89 -14.12
CA GLY A 107 14.34 -3.16 -15.28
C GLY A 107 15.07 -1.86 -14.93
N LEU A 108 14.57 -1.12 -13.95
CA LEU A 108 15.22 0.09 -13.44
C LEU A 108 16.59 -0.22 -12.84
N LEU A 109 16.68 -1.21 -11.95
CA LEU A 109 17.94 -1.63 -11.34
C LEU A 109 18.94 -2.12 -12.38
N MET A 110 18.50 -2.95 -13.35
CA MET A 110 19.35 -3.40 -14.47
C MET A 110 19.88 -2.22 -15.28
N SER A 111 19.06 -1.20 -15.54
CA SER A 111 19.46 -0.01 -16.29
C SER A 111 20.50 0.85 -15.57
N TRP A 112 20.64 0.67 -14.25
CA TRP A 112 21.67 1.30 -13.42
C TRP A 112 22.86 0.37 -13.14
N GLY A 113 22.83 -0.86 -13.64
CA GLY A 113 23.87 -1.86 -13.36
C GLY A 113 23.86 -2.37 -11.92
N ILE A 114 22.71 -2.27 -11.23
CA ILE A 114 22.54 -2.70 -9.83
C ILE A 114 21.99 -4.12 -9.83
N PRO A 115 22.64 -5.09 -9.16
CA PRO A 115 22.11 -6.43 -9.04
C PRO A 115 20.76 -6.42 -8.28
N TYR A 116 19.79 -7.18 -8.78
CA TYR A 116 18.46 -7.28 -8.17
C TYR A 116 18.53 -7.76 -6.71
N ASP A 117 19.31 -8.81 -6.44
CA ASP A 117 19.58 -9.31 -5.09
C ASP A 117 20.81 -8.64 -4.47
N SER A 118 20.68 -7.36 -4.17
CA SER A 118 21.72 -6.58 -3.50
C SER A 118 21.11 -5.69 -2.42
N ASP A 119 21.90 -5.28 -1.43
CA ASP A 119 21.45 -4.35 -0.39
C ASP A 119 21.03 -3.01 -1.00
N GLN A 120 21.77 -2.55 -2.02
CA GLN A 120 21.43 -1.33 -2.74
C GLN A 120 20.08 -1.46 -3.47
N GLY A 121 19.84 -2.58 -4.16
CA GLY A 121 18.57 -2.83 -4.84
C GLY A 121 17.39 -2.87 -3.85
N ARG A 122 17.56 -3.54 -2.73
CA ARG A 122 16.55 -3.59 -1.66
C ARG A 122 16.29 -2.22 -1.05
N SER A 123 17.33 -1.42 -0.81
CA SER A 123 17.20 -0.05 -0.27
C SER A 123 16.47 0.88 -1.23
N ILE A 124 16.75 0.81 -2.53
CA ILE A 124 16.03 1.57 -3.56
C ILE A 124 14.55 1.16 -3.57
N CYS A 125 14.26 -0.13 -3.57
CA CYS A 125 12.89 -0.63 -3.52
C CYS A 125 12.15 -0.11 -2.27
N ALA A 126 12.78 -0.19 -1.11
CA ALA A 126 12.20 0.32 0.14
C ALA A 126 11.95 1.83 0.09
N ALA A 127 12.88 2.62 -0.45
CA ALA A 127 12.72 4.07 -0.58
C ALA A 127 11.58 4.44 -1.52
N LEU A 128 11.49 3.83 -2.70
CA LEU A 128 10.40 4.07 -3.65
C LEU A 128 9.03 3.66 -3.07
N THR A 129 8.98 2.56 -2.34
CA THR A 129 7.76 2.11 -1.66
C THR A 129 7.36 3.06 -0.54
N ALA A 130 8.33 3.56 0.24
CA ALA A 130 8.07 4.53 1.31
C ALA A 130 7.50 5.85 0.76
N ILE A 131 8.04 6.35 -0.35
CA ILE A 131 7.53 7.55 -1.04
C ILE A 131 6.10 7.30 -1.52
N MET A 132 5.85 6.22 -2.26
CA MET A 132 4.52 5.90 -2.77
C MET A 132 3.49 5.79 -1.64
N THR A 133 3.80 5.04 -0.61
CA THR A 133 2.91 4.84 0.54
C THR A 133 2.64 6.16 1.27
N GLY A 134 3.68 6.94 1.54
CA GLY A 134 3.56 8.23 2.23
C GLY A 134 2.70 9.22 1.44
N ILE A 135 2.95 9.39 0.16
CA ILE A 135 2.19 10.30 -0.72
C ILE A 135 0.74 9.83 -0.88
N SER A 136 0.51 8.51 -1.04
CA SER A 136 -0.85 7.97 -1.17
C SER A 136 -1.69 8.25 0.08
N TYR A 137 -1.16 8.01 1.28
CA TYR A 137 -1.87 8.30 2.52
C TYR A 137 -2.03 9.81 2.79
N ALA A 138 -1.03 10.63 2.45
CA ALA A 138 -1.16 12.09 2.54
C ALA A 138 -2.26 12.61 1.61
N THR A 139 -2.30 12.12 0.36
CA THR A 139 -3.35 12.46 -0.62
C THR A 139 -4.73 12.01 -0.13
N SER A 140 -4.84 10.80 0.41
CA SER A 140 -6.09 10.28 0.99
C SER A 140 -6.57 11.17 2.15
N ALA A 141 -5.66 11.64 3.01
CA ALA A 141 -6.01 12.54 4.11
C ALA A 141 -6.48 13.92 3.60
N GLU A 142 -5.86 14.45 2.54
CA GLU A 142 -6.31 15.69 1.90
C GLU A 142 -7.70 15.55 1.28
N ILE A 143 -7.97 14.45 0.57
CA ILE A 143 -9.31 14.13 0.04
C ILE A 143 -10.32 14.06 1.19
N ALA A 144 -9.97 13.36 2.27
CA ALA A 144 -10.85 13.23 3.43
C ALA A 144 -11.14 14.56 4.13
N LYS A 145 -10.21 15.51 4.08
CA LYS A 145 -10.41 16.87 4.61
C LYS A 145 -11.49 17.63 3.83
N GLU A 146 -11.53 17.46 2.52
CA GLU A 146 -12.47 18.17 1.64
C GLU A 146 -13.82 17.46 1.49
N LEU A 147 -13.81 16.13 1.38
CA LEU A 147 -14.99 15.32 1.06
C LEU A 147 -15.49 14.46 2.23
N GLY A 148 -14.77 14.43 3.34
CA GLY A 148 -15.01 13.52 4.43
C GLY A 148 -14.23 12.20 4.27
N SER A 149 -14.06 11.47 5.38
CA SER A 149 -13.42 10.15 5.38
C SER A 149 -14.35 9.09 4.78
N PHE A 150 -13.79 7.92 4.46
CA PHE A 150 -14.63 6.79 4.03
C PHE A 150 -15.66 6.41 5.13
N PRO A 151 -16.84 5.88 4.75
CA PRO A 151 -17.97 5.71 5.68
C PRO A 151 -17.64 4.97 6.97
N LYS A 152 -16.83 3.91 6.90
CA LYS A 152 -16.45 3.07 8.04
C LYS A 152 -15.18 3.52 8.79
N TYR A 153 -14.67 4.70 8.48
CA TYR A 153 -13.45 5.22 9.13
C TYR A 153 -13.63 5.46 10.62
N LYS A 154 -14.73 6.09 11.02
CA LYS A 154 -14.94 6.49 12.42
C LYS A 154 -14.85 5.32 13.40
N GLU A 155 -15.41 4.20 13.03
CA GLU A 155 -15.40 2.96 13.82
C GLU A 155 -13.98 2.39 13.96
N ASN A 156 -13.16 2.53 12.91
CA ASN A 156 -11.83 1.93 12.78
C ASN A 156 -10.68 2.93 12.99
N ALA A 157 -10.97 4.19 13.31
CA ALA A 157 -9.98 5.27 13.29
C ALA A 157 -8.75 4.97 14.18
N GLN A 158 -8.94 4.43 15.38
CA GLN A 158 -7.84 4.14 16.31
C GLN A 158 -6.92 3.04 15.74
N SER A 159 -7.51 1.97 15.20
CA SER A 159 -6.78 0.87 14.61
C SER A 159 -6.02 1.31 13.35
N MET A 160 -6.65 2.08 12.48
CA MET A 160 -6.01 2.62 11.28
C MET A 160 -4.85 3.55 11.64
N LEU A 161 -5.03 4.48 12.56
CA LEU A 161 -3.97 5.38 13.01
C LEU A 161 -2.82 4.64 13.68
N LYS A 162 -3.10 3.58 14.45
CA LYS A 162 -2.07 2.67 15.00
C LYS A 162 -1.21 2.08 13.88
N VAL A 163 -1.83 1.54 12.85
CA VAL A 163 -1.12 0.94 11.71
C VAL A 163 -0.26 1.98 10.99
N ILE A 164 -0.81 3.18 10.72
CA ILE A 164 -0.05 4.27 10.07
C ILE A 164 1.13 4.71 10.93
N ARG A 165 0.98 4.83 12.26
CA ARG A 165 2.11 5.13 13.16
C ARG A 165 3.18 4.04 13.13
N ASN A 166 2.79 2.77 13.08
CA ASN A 166 3.72 1.66 12.96
C ASN A 166 4.49 1.70 11.62
N HIS A 167 3.81 1.96 10.50
CA HIS A 167 4.47 2.16 9.20
C HIS A 167 5.47 3.33 9.24
N LYS A 168 5.06 4.47 9.81
CA LYS A 168 5.97 5.61 9.98
C LYS A 168 7.22 5.25 10.78
N ARG A 169 7.06 4.53 11.89
CA ARG A 169 8.22 4.07 12.69
C ARG A 169 9.14 3.17 11.89
N ALA A 170 8.58 2.25 11.11
CA ALA A 170 9.38 1.35 10.27
C ALA A 170 10.15 2.13 9.19
N SER A 171 9.51 3.10 8.53
CA SER A 171 10.16 3.95 7.51
C SER A 171 11.26 4.85 8.10
N GLU A 172 11.19 5.19 9.39
CA GLU A 172 12.24 5.91 10.13
C GLU A 172 13.37 4.99 10.64
N GLY A 173 13.39 3.72 10.25
CA GLY A 173 14.40 2.74 10.67
C GLY A 173 14.29 2.31 12.14
N LYS A 174 13.16 2.53 12.80
CA LYS A 174 12.99 2.11 14.20
C LYS A 174 12.85 0.60 14.31
N THR A 175 13.41 0.02 15.35
CA THR A 175 13.36 -1.43 15.65
C THR A 175 12.51 -1.76 16.88
N ARG A 176 12.00 -0.75 17.58
CA ARG A 176 11.24 -0.89 18.84
C ARG A 176 10.11 0.14 18.95
N GLY A 177 9.21 -0.09 19.88
CA GLY A 177 8.13 0.84 20.20
C GLY A 177 6.97 0.80 19.19
N PHE A 178 6.80 -0.33 18.50
CA PHE A 178 5.61 -0.57 17.71
C PHE A 178 4.41 -0.88 18.60
N GLU A 179 3.26 -0.42 18.18
CA GLU A 179 2.04 -0.57 18.94
C GLU A 179 1.37 -1.93 18.65
N ASN A 180 1.23 -2.77 19.67
CA ASN A 180 0.48 -4.04 19.63
C ASN A 180 0.90 -4.99 18.48
N LEU A 181 2.20 -5.18 18.31
CA LEU A 181 2.75 -6.18 17.39
C LEU A 181 3.46 -7.27 18.19
N SER A 182 3.18 -8.52 17.87
CA SER A 182 3.90 -9.69 18.40
C SER A 182 5.30 -9.83 17.76
N ILE A 183 5.45 -9.41 16.51
CA ILE A 183 6.70 -9.41 15.77
C ILE A 183 6.98 -8.01 15.25
N ASN A 184 8.09 -7.43 15.68
CA ASN A 184 8.53 -6.14 15.17
C ASN A 184 9.06 -6.26 13.74
N PRO A 185 8.76 -5.30 12.86
CA PRO A 185 9.38 -5.25 11.54
C PRO A 185 10.88 -5.03 11.65
N VAL A 186 11.62 -5.62 10.70
CA VAL A 186 13.06 -5.38 10.55
C VAL A 186 13.23 -4.37 9.42
N PRO A 187 13.62 -3.11 9.72
CA PRO A 187 13.84 -2.12 8.69
C PRO A 187 15.05 -2.49 7.84
N LEU A 188 14.97 -2.21 6.53
CA LEU A 188 16.11 -2.30 5.65
C LEU A 188 17.04 -1.13 5.97
N LEU A 189 18.24 -1.45 6.45
CA LEU A 189 19.28 -0.48 6.69
C LEU A 189 20.00 -0.21 5.36
N GLY A 190 19.88 0.98 4.86
CA GLY A 190 20.54 1.40 3.64
C GLY A 190 21.12 2.77 3.74
#